data_ab4b83d430069fd97785280947daecfa
#
_entry.id   ab4b83d430069fd97785280947daecfa
#
_cell.length_a   1.000
_cell.length_b   1.000
_cell.length_c   1.000
_cell.angle_alpha   90.00
_cell.angle_beta   90.00
_cell.angle_gamma   90.00
#
_symmetry.space_group_name_H-M   'P 1'
#
loop_
_entity.id
_entity.type
_entity.pdbx_description
1 polymer ?
#
loop_
_entity_poly.entity_id
_entity_poly.type
_entity_poly.pdbx_seq_one_letter_code
_entity_poly.pdbx_strand_id
1 'polypeptide(L)'
;GKAVIYEIIGNDPAFVPVNELPYYQAELWVGLETERITKNANSNYSALAMPAPECDYRPDSMQIFRNNTEITHLFFMDNLEVNEAIGALNNNEFFTGFCEIVLKPKDALANNQFSKYTFKLFNKDGSIFETTSDFLKITL
;
A
#
# COMPACT_ATOMS: atom_id res chain seq x y z
N GLY A 1 11.07 -10.56 6.25
CA GLY A 1 10.97 -9.79 5.05
C GLY A 1 11.16 -8.32 5.28
N LYS A 2 11.33 -7.59 4.23
CA LYS A 2 11.44 -6.13 4.24
C LYS A 2 10.16 -5.50 3.76
N ALA A 3 9.77 -4.41 4.38
CA ALA A 3 8.73 -3.57 3.83
C ALA A 3 9.29 -2.84 2.61
N VAL A 4 8.48 -2.76 1.57
CA VAL A 4 8.80 -2.01 0.37
C VAL A 4 7.57 -1.28 -0.10
N ILE A 5 7.77 -0.17 -0.78
CA ILE A 5 6.73 0.38 -1.61
C ILE A 5 6.83 -0.33 -2.94
N TYR A 6 5.78 -1.00 -3.30
CA TYR A 6 5.77 -1.71 -4.55
C TYR A 6 5.75 -0.74 -5.70
N GLU A 7 4.67 0.00 -5.75
CA GLU A 7 4.39 0.82 -6.91
C GLU A 7 3.43 1.91 -6.51
N ILE A 8 3.56 3.02 -7.19
CA ILE A 8 2.56 4.05 -7.21
C ILE A 8 1.97 3.96 -8.59
N ILE A 9 0.71 3.60 -8.66
CA ILE A 9 0.07 3.33 -9.93
C ILE A 9 -1.15 4.22 -10.11
N GLY A 10 -1.41 4.55 -11.36
CA GLY A 10 -2.67 5.13 -11.75
C GLY A 10 -3.75 4.07 -11.83
N ASN A 11 -4.96 4.49 -12.07
CA ASN A 11 -6.10 3.60 -12.25
C ASN A 11 -6.06 2.97 -13.66
N ASP A 12 -4.94 2.35 -13.98
CA ASP A 12 -4.67 1.72 -15.26
C ASP A 12 -4.51 0.22 -15.02
N PRO A 13 -5.26 -0.62 -15.74
CA PRO A 13 -5.13 -2.07 -15.58
C PRO A 13 -3.75 -2.61 -15.96
N ALA A 14 -2.92 -1.84 -16.64
CA ALA A 14 -1.54 -2.23 -16.94
C ALA A 14 -0.60 -2.09 -15.76
N PHE A 15 -1.00 -1.45 -14.67
CA PHE A 15 -0.18 -1.25 -13.45
C PHE A 15 1.13 -0.56 -13.73
N VAL A 16 1.11 0.49 -14.55
CA VAL A 16 2.31 1.25 -14.89
C VAL A 16 2.58 2.30 -13.82
N PRO A 17 3.77 2.30 -13.18
CA PRO A 17 4.12 3.33 -12.21
C PRO A 17 4.16 4.72 -12.85
N VAL A 18 3.66 5.72 -12.13
CA VAL A 18 3.65 7.11 -12.58
C VAL A 18 4.07 8.02 -11.42
N ASN A 19 4.56 9.20 -11.75
CA ASN A 19 5.07 10.15 -10.76
C ASN A 19 4.14 11.34 -10.53
N GLU A 20 3.12 11.50 -11.33
CA GLU A 20 2.16 12.59 -11.22
C GLU A 20 0.77 12.07 -11.57
N LEU A 21 -0.16 12.21 -10.60
CA LEU A 21 -1.51 11.66 -10.72
C LEU A 21 -2.52 12.56 -10.02
N PRO A 22 -3.73 12.68 -10.59
CA PRO A 22 -4.85 13.14 -9.79
C PRO A 22 -5.12 12.18 -8.63
N TYR A 23 -5.54 12.73 -7.50
CA TYR A 23 -5.78 11.91 -6.31
C TYR A 23 -6.79 10.79 -6.56
N TYR A 24 -7.80 11.04 -7.38
CA TYR A 24 -8.87 10.06 -7.63
C TYR A 24 -8.44 8.91 -8.54
N GLN A 25 -7.26 8.99 -9.16
CA GLN A 25 -6.70 7.92 -9.96
C GLN A 25 -5.55 7.19 -9.27
N ALA A 26 -5.03 7.75 -8.18
CA ALA A 26 -3.84 7.23 -7.55
C ALA A 26 -4.16 6.04 -6.64
N GLU A 27 -3.31 5.04 -6.69
CA GLU A 27 -3.26 3.95 -5.73
C GLU A 27 -1.82 3.73 -5.31
N LEU A 28 -1.57 3.65 -4.01
CA LEU A 28 -0.25 3.38 -3.46
C LEU A 28 -0.27 1.97 -2.87
N TRP A 29 0.57 1.11 -3.41
CA TRP A 29 0.63 -0.30 -3.01
C TRP A 29 1.85 -0.52 -2.14
N VAL A 30 1.63 -0.99 -0.92
CA VAL A 30 2.67 -1.19 0.10
C VAL A 30 2.58 -2.61 0.61
N GLY A 31 3.73 -3.25 0.80
CA GLY A 31 3.75 -4.60 1.35
C GLY A 31 5.15 -5.10 1.58
N LEU A 32 5.29 -6.42 1.67
CA LEU A 32 6.57 -7.08 1.82
C LEU A 32 7.11 -7.54 0.47
N GLU A 33 8.40 -7.33 0.26
CA GLU A 33 9.06 -7.68 -0.99
C GLU A 33 8.85 -9.14 -1.39
N THR A 34 8.95 -10.04 -0.41
CA THR A 34 8.80 -11.48 -0.65
C THR A 34 7.41 -11.81 -1.19
N GLU A 35 6.38 -11.22 -0.62
CA GLU A 35 5.00 -11.46 -1.06
C GLU A 35 4.73 -10.84 -2.42
N ARG A 36 5.28 -9.66 -2.67
CA ARG A 36 5.18 -9.02 -3.98
C ARG A 36 5.81 -9.87 -5.07
N ILE A 37 7.01 -10.40 -4.84
CA ILE A 37 7.71 -11.26 -5.81
C ILE A 37 6.86 -12.49 -6.13
N THR A 38 6.30 -13.13 -5.12
CA THR A 38 5.42 -14.29 -5.32
C THR A 38 4.20 -13.91 -6.15
N LYS A 39 3.56 -12.80 -5.83
CA LYS A 39 2.39 -12.33 -6.58
C LYS A 39 2.74 -12.03 -8.03
N ASN A 40 3.84 -11.32 -8.27
CA ASN A 40 4.27 -10.98 -9.63
C ASN A 40 4.63 -12.21 -10.43
N ALA A 41 5.26 -13.20 -9.83
CA ALA A 41 5.57 -14.46 -10.49
C ALA A 41 4.28 -15.16 -10.94
N ASN A 42 3.26 -15.19 -10.08
CA ASN A 42 1.97 -15.77 -10.44
C ASN A 42 1.27 -14.98 -11.56
N SER A 43 1.38 -13.67 -11.57
CA SER A 43 0.74 -12.84 -12.59
C SER A 43 1.41 -12.96 -13.96
N ASN A 44 2.67 -13.39 -14.01
CA ASN A 44 3.41 -13.59 -15.25
C ASN A 44 3.15 -14.95 -15.90
N TYR A 45 2.43 -15.82 -15.21
CA TYR A 45 2.05 -17.13 -15.72
C TYR A 45 0.57 -17.16 -16.01
N SER A 46 0.14 -18.14 -16.81
CA SER A 46 -1.28 -18.37 -16.99
C SER A 46 -1.94 -18.64 -15.64
N ALA A 47 -3.01 -17.92 -15.34
CA ALA A 47 -3.76 -18.13 -14.11
C ALA A 47 -4.29 -19.55 -13.94
N LEU A 48 -4.35 -20.33 -15.02
CA LEU A 48 -4.80 -21.71 -15.01
C LEU A 48 -3.71 -22.68 -14.51
N ALA A 49 -2.44 -22.25 -14.56
CA ALA A 49 -1.31 -23.13 -14.25
C ALA A 49 -0.77 -22.96 -12.85
N MET A 50 -1.04 -21.83 -12.20
CA MET A 50 -0.43 -21.50 -10.91
C MET A 50 -1.49 -21.20 -9.86
N PRO A 51 -1.33 -21.72 -8.64
CA PRO A 51 -2.21 -21.32 -7.54
C PRO A 51 -1.96 -19.84 -7.18
N ALA A 52 -2.95 -19.20 -6.57
CA ALA A 52 -2.78 -17.87 -6.03
C ALA A 52 -1.72 -17.88 -4.93
N PRO A 53 -0.90 -16.83 -4.78
CA PRO A 53 0.08 -16.76 -3.72
C PRO A 53 -0.59 -16.73 -2.35
N GLU A 54 0.02 -17.41 -1.39
CA GLU A 54 -0.39 -17.30 0.01
C GLU A 54 0.32 -16.10 0.61
N CYS A 55 -0.46 -15.22 1.22
CA CYS A 55 0.03 -14.02 1.87
C CYS A 55 -0.44 -14.03 3.31
N ASP A 56 0.49 -13.94 4.23
CA ASP A 56 0.21 -14.09 5.66
C ASP A 56 0.69 -12.89 6.49
N TYR A 57 1.12 -11.83 5.87
CA TYR A 57 1.59 -10.65 6.59
C TYR A 57 0.40 -9.89 7.20
N ARG A 58 0.47 -9.66 8.51
CA ARG A 58 -0.60 -9.00 9.26
C ARG A 58 -0.01 -7.92 10.15
N PRO A 59 0.14 -6.68 9.65
CA PRO A 59 0.57 -5.57 10.50
C PRO A 59 -0.49 -5.24 11.53
N ASP A 60 -0.07 -4.69 12.65
CA ASP A 60 -0.97 -4.21 13.69
C ASP A 60 -1.55 -2.84 13.35
N SER A 61 -0.72 -1.97 12.82
CA SER A 61 -1.12 -0.62 12.38
C SER A 61 -0.15 -0.06 11.36
N MET A 62 -0.50 1.10 10.81
CA MET A 62 0.33 1.81 9.84
C MET A 62 0.33 3.30 10.13
N GLN A 63 1.46 3.95 9.87
CA GLN A 63 1.56 5.41 9.80
C GLN A 63 2.15 5.83 8.46
N ILE A 64 1.65 6.91 7.91
CA ILE A 64 2.10 7.48 6.64
C ILE A 64 2.54 8.91 6.87
N PHE A 65 3.71 9.25 6.34
CA PHE A 65 4.31 10.58 6.50
C PHE A 65 4.61 11.21 5.15
N ARG A 66 4.47 12.52 5.08
CA ARG A 66 4.93 13.35 3.97
C ARG A 66 5.68 14.53 4.57
N ASN A 67 6.99 14.68 4.21
CA ASN A 67 7.83 15.74 4.76
C ASN A 67 7.82 15.79 6.29
N ASN A 68 7.94 14.63 6.93
CA ASN A 68 7.94 14.44 8.39
C ASN A 68 6.62 14.79 9.09
N THR A 69 5.55 15.01 8.33
CA THR A 69 4.21 15.23 8.88
C THR A 69 3.37 13.97 8.68
N GLU A 70 2.76 13.49 9.76
CA GLU A 70 1.88 12.33 9.65
C GLU A 70 0.60 12.70 8.90
N ILE A 71 0.30 11.93 7.86
CA ILE A 71 -0.82 12.16 6.96
C ILE A 71 -1.66 10.90 6.75
N THR A 72 -1.62 9.96 7.69
CA THR A 72 -2.38 8.70 7.60
C THR A 72 -3.87 8.96 7.37
N HIS A 73 -4.42 9.99 8.01
CA HIS A 73 -5.83 10.38 7.88
C HIS A 73 -6.21 10.91 6.49
N LEU A 74 -5.23 11.13 5.62
CA LEU A 74 -5.48 11.59 4.24
C LEU A 74 -5.57 10.45 3.24
N PHE A 75 -5.66 9.21 3.73
CA PHE A 75 -5.83 8.02 2.90
C PHE A 75 -7.02 7.20 3.32
N PHE A 76 -7.60 6.50 2.35
CA PHE A 76 -8.55 5.42 2.58
C PHE A 76 -7.90 4.07 2.30
N MET A 77 -8.35 3.05 3.02
CA MET A 77 -8.12 1.65 2.74
C MET A 77 -9.47 0.93 2.83
N ASP A 78 -9.89 0.30 1.73
CA ASP A 78 -11.22 -0.34 1.66
C ASP A 78 -12.37 0.61 2.05
N ASN A 79 -12.29 1.87 1.64
CA ASN A 79 -13.27 2.91 1.95
C ASN A 79 -13.40 3.25 3.45
N LEU A 80 -12.44 2.84 4.26
CA LEU A 80 -12.35 3.15 5.68
C LEU A 80 -11.07 3.92 5.97
N GLU A 81 -10.98 4.49 7.17
CA GLU A 81 -9.70 5.01 7.64
C GLU A 81 -8.69 3.85 7.73
N VAL A 82 -7.42 4.14 7.44
CA VAL A 82 -6.40 3.09 7.26
C VAL A 82 -6.37 2.11 8.44
N ASN A 83 -6.26 2.62 9.67
CA ASN A 83 -6.12 1.74 10.82
C ASN A 83 -7.44 1.08 11.24
N GLU A 84 -8.57 1.67 10.89
CA GLU A 84 -9.87 1.00 11.04
C GLU A 84 -9.94 -0.22 10.10
N ALA A 85 -9.52 -0.06 8.87
CA ALA A 85 -9.52 -1.15 7.89
C ALA A 85 -8.58 -2.28 8.32
N ILE A 86 -7.37 -1.95 8.76
CA ILE A 86 -6.41 -2.94 9.24
C ILE A 86 -6.99 -3.71 10.44
N GLY A 87 -7.56 -2.97 11.40
CA GLY A 87 -8.17 -3.59 12.59
C GLY A 87 -9.34 -4.49 12.24
N ALA A 88 -10.21 -4.05 11.33
CA ALA A 88 -11.36 -4.85 10.91
C ALA A 88 -10.94 -6.16 10.23
N LEU A 89 -9.93 -6.12 9.37
CA LEU A 89 -9.41 -7.31 8.71
C LEU A 89 -8.73 -8.24 9.72
N ASN A 90 -7.95 -7.71 10.64
CA ASN A 90 -7.30 -8.54 11.67
C ASN A 90 -8.27 -9.20 12.62
N ASN A 91 -9.48 -8.66 12.76
CA ASN A 91 -10.56 -9.26 13.56
C ASN A 91 -11.41 -10.25 12.78
N ASN A 92 -11.18 -10.37 11.47
CA ASN A 92 -11.91 -11.32 10.63
C ASN A 92 -11.19 -12.68 10.66
N GLU A 93 -11.88 -13.71 11.14
CA GLU A 93 -11.29 -15.05 11.26
C GLU A 93 -10.92 -15.70 9.93
N PHE A 94 -11.51 -15.25 8.83
CA PHE A 94 -11.23 -15.77 7.50
C PHE A 94 -10.10 -15.03 6.78
N PHE A 95 -9.62 -13.94 7.35
CA PHE A 95 -8.54 -13.18 6.76
C PHE A 95 -7.20 -13.83 7.06
N THR A 96 -6.45 -14.19 6.03
CA THR A 96 -5.17 -14.87 6.17
C THR A 96 -3.98 -13.91 6.20
N GLY A 97 -4.11 -12.73 5.63
CA GLY A 97 -3.05 -11.73 5.59
C GLY A 97 -3.04 -10.93 4.29
N PHE A 98 -2.16 -9.96 4.25
CA PHE A 98 -1.99 -9.08 3.08
C PHE A 98 -0.87 -9.58 2.18
N CYS A 99 -1.09 -9.55 0.87
CA CYS A 99 -0.01 -9.52 -0.11
C CYS A 99 0.52 -8.10 -0.25
N GLU A 100 -0.38 -7.16 -0.39
CA GLU A 100 -0.10 -5.73 -0.32
C GLU A 100 -1.30 -5.00 0.28
N ILE A 101 -1.01 -3.81 0.79
CA ILE A 101 -2.03 -2.87 1.28
C ILE A 101 -2.19 -1.81 0.21
N VAL A 102 -3.42 -1.60 -0.25
CA VAL A 102 -3.73 -0.61 -1.28
C VAL A 102 -4.33 0.61 -0.62
N LEU A 103 -3.67 1.75 -0.80
CA LEU A 103 -4.05 3.01 -0.19
C LEU A 103 -4.55 3.96 -1.29
N LYS A 104 -5.67 4.59 -1.04
CA LYS A 104 -6.25 5.59 -1.96
C LYS A 104 -6.22 6.95 -1.31
N PRO A 105 -5.59 7.96 -1.95
CA PRO A 105 -5.57 9.31 -1.40
C PRO A 105 -6.97 9.91 -1.34
N LYS A 106 -7.22 10.68 -0.29
CA LYS A 106 -8.34 11.60 -0.24
C LYS A 106 -8.00 12.88 -1.02
N ASP A 107 -9.00 13.66 -1.37
CA ASP A 107 -8.79 14.93 -2.09
C ASP A 107 -7.87 15.89 -1.33
N ALA A 108 -7.96 15.89 0.00
CA ALA A 108 -7.12 16.74 0.85
C ALA A 108 -5.63 16.41 0.79
N LEU A 109 -5.25 15.24 0.27
CA LEU A 109 -3.84 14.91 0.09
C LEU A 109 -3.21 15.70 -1.05
N ALA A 110 -3.98 16.06 -2.06
CA ALA A 110 -3.49 16.74 -3.25
C ALA A 110 -2.88 18.10 -2.88
N ASN A 111 -1.60 18.28 -3.21
CA ASN A 111 -0.91 19.54 -2.93
C ASN A 111 -0.11 20.08 -4.11
N ASN A 112 -0.19 19.42 -5.27
CA ASN A 112 0.50 19.82 -6.51
C ASN A 112 2.02 20.01 -6.34
N GLN A 113 2.63 19.24 -5.45
CA GLN A 113 4.07 19.29 -5.20
C GLN A 113 4.65 17.88 -5.20
N PHE A 114 5.86 17.73 -5.73
CA PHE A 114 6.58 16.47 -5.62
C PHE A 114 7.06 16.28 -4.19
N SER A 115 6.68 15.16 -3.60
CA SER A 115 7.04 14.82 -2.22
C SER A 115 7.33 13.33 -2.12
N LYS A 116 8.17 12.97 -1.15
CA LYS A 116 8.38 11.57 -0.78
C LYS A 116 7.42 11.19 0.33
N TYR A 117 6.91 9.97 0.25
CA TYR A 117 5.99 9.40 1.23
C TYR A 117 6.69 8.27 1.94
N THR A 118 6.64 8.30 3.28
CA THR A 118 7.24 7.26 4.13
C THR A 118 6.12 6.46 4.78
N PHE A 119 6.22 5.14 4.70
CA PHE A 119 5.24 4.20 5.24
C PHE A 119 5.91 3.40 6.34
N LYS A 120 5.29 3.37 7.52
CA LYS A 120 5.75 2.58 8.65
C LYS A 120 4.68 1.56 9.00
N LEU A 121 5.06 0.29 8.95
CA LEU A 121 4.20 -0.83 9.30
C LEU A 121 4.62 -1.34 10.66
N PHE A 122 3.72 -1.25 11.64
CA PHE A 122 3.97 -1.67 13.01
C PHE A 122 3.50 -3.10 13.18
N ASN A 123 4.38 -3.96 13.64
CA ASN A 123 4.10 -5.38 13.83
C ASN A 123 3.75 -5.67 15.30
N LYS A 124 3.05 -6.77 15.53
CA LYS A 124 2.62 -7.15 16.88
C LYS A 124 3.78 -7.42 17.84
N ASP A 125 4.92 -7.84 17.30
CA ASP A 125 6.13 -8.11 18.09
C ASP A 125 6.91 -6.84 18.44
N GLY A 126 6.42 -5.66 18.04
CA GLY A 126 7.07 -4.38 18.29
C GLY A 126 8.05 -3.96 17.21
N SER A 127 8.32 -4.80 16.21
CA SER A 127 9.17 -4.41 15.09
C SER A 127 8.43 -3.47 14.15
N ILE A 128 9.21 -2.69 13.39
CA ILE A 128 8.68 -1.72 12.43
C ILE A 128 9.34 -1.97 11.09
N PHE A 129 8.52 -2.10 10.05
CA PHE A 129 9.00 -2.09 8.68
C PHE A 129 8.75 -0.71 8.09
N GLU A 130 9.77 -0.16 7.46
CA GLU A 130 9.71 1.20 6.94
C GLU A 130 10.19 1.25 5.50
N THR A 131 9.52 2.02 4.68
CA THR A 131 9.94 2.26 3.30
C THR A 131 9.51 3.65 2.86
N THR A 132 10.26 4.22 1.91
CA THR A 132 10.01 5.57 1.40
C THR A 132 9.92 5.54 -0.11
N SER A 133 8.94 6.24 -0.65
CA SER A 133 8.74 6.34 -2.10
C SER A 133 9.76 7.25 -2.77
N ASP A 134 9.85 7.17 -4.08
CA ASP A 134 10.40 8.25 -4.88
C ASP A 134 9.46 9.46 -4.84
N PHE A 135 9.89 10.56 -5.46
CA PHE A 135 9.06 11.76 -5.53
C PHE A 135 7.80 11.51 -6.32
N LEU A 136 6.69 11.92 -5.73
CA LEU A 136 5.35 11.75 -6.29
C LEU A 136 4.58 13.06 -6.12
N LYS A 137 3.87 13.45 -7.17
CA LYS A 137 2.98 14.62 -7.15
C LYS A 137 1.54 14.16 -7.24
N ILE A 138 0.75 14.47 -6.23
CA ILE A 138 -0.69 14.20 -6.21
C ILE A 138 -1.43 15.50 -6.50
N THR A 139 -2.25 15.49 -7.54
CA THR A 139 -2.99 16.65 -8.01
C THR A 139 -4.49 16.51 -7.72
N LEU A 140 -5.19 17.60 -7.85
CA LEU A 140 -6.66 17.60 -7.74
C LEU A 140 -7.33 16.96 -8.95
#